data_ac9b028b59102ec8c7319a03f8a6f366
#
_entry.id   ac9b028b59102ec8c7319a03f8a6f366
#
_cell.length_a   1.000
_cell.length_b   1.000
_cell.length_c   1.000
_cell.angle_alpha   90.00
_cell.angle_beta   90.00
_cell.angle_gamma   90.00
#
_symmetry.space_group_name_H-M   'P 1'
#
loop_
_entity.id
_entity.type
_entity.pdbx_description
1 polymer ?
#
loop_
_entity_poly.entity_id
_entity_poly.type
_entity_poly.pdbx_seq_one_letter_code
_entity_poly.pdbx_strand_id
1 'polypeptide(L)'
;MPPFVSTEEGRERGGGGNKTKNIFDLFSHKILPFFLISFMFHLFQIDHFGFLEDGTFKQRYLVADKHWHKPGGPILFYTGNEGDITWFCNNTGFMWEIAEELGAMLVFAEHRYYGESLPFGPDSYSDSKHLNYLTSEQALADFAVLIQDMKSTLPGAQHSPVIAIGGSYGGMLSAWFRMKYPNIVVGALAASAPIWQFPGMVPCGDFYKIVTQDFAKSGYNCDTNIRKSWKAIENVSSTASGLRWLSDEFSLCSPLKNMIEVTGFKNWLQETWVNLAMVDYPYEANFLQPLPPWPIQAVCKHLALDSTVSDHQLLHGVAQAAKVYYNYTGSSSCLNTSQTATGSLGFLGWYYQACTEMVMPMCTDGVQDMFEPEEWNFQAFSDGCNFMFGVRPRADWAGTVYGGKDIASHSNIIFSNGGLDPWSAGGVTYNISSSLVSIVIPDGAHHLDLRYSNAHDPASVRAARELEVKYFRAWIKQAARAASA
;
A
#
# COMPACT_ATOMS: atom_id res chain seq x y z
N MET A 1 -18.52 -6.95 4.39
CA MET A 1 -18.33 -6.72 2.93
C MET A 1 -19.69 -6.42 2.32
N PRO A 2 -19.95 -5.23 1.74
CA PRO A 2 -21.24 -4.90 1.14
C PRO A 2 -21.42 -5.62 -0.22
N PRO A 3 -22.65 -5.95 -0.63
CA PRO A 3 -22.94 -6.55 -1.92
C PRO A 3 -22.82 -5.52 -3.04
N PHE A 4 -22.12 -5.89 -4.09
CA PHE A 4 -22.00 -5.10 -5.32
C PHE A 4 -23.31 -5.04 -6.08
N VAL A 5 -23.72 -3.83 -6.48
CA VAL A 5 -24.76 -3.59 -7.50
C VAL A 5 -24.03 -3.22 -8.79
N SER A 6 -24.20 -4.04 -9.83
CA SER A 6 -23.72 -3.75 -11.18
C SER A 6 -24.54 -2.61 -11.80
N THR A 7 -23.90 -1.53 -12.22
CA THR A 7 -24.50 -0.51 -13.08
C THR A 7 -23.87 -0.56 -14.47
N GLU A 8 -24.71 -0.75 -15.49
CA GLU A 8 -24.36 -0.69 -16.91
C GLU A 8 -23.82 0.69 -17.30
N GLU A 9 -22.72 0.71 -18.04
CA GLU A 9 -22.20 1.92 -18.65
C GLU A 9 -23.03 2.36 -19.85
N GLY A 10 -23.65 3.53 -19.75
CA GLY A 10 -24.25 4.27 -20.85
C GLY A 10 -23.20 5.10 -21.58
N ARG A 11 -22.96 4.80 -22.88
CA ARG A 11 -22.20 5.66 -23.79
C ARG A 11 -22.95 6.95 -24.08
N GLU A 12 -22.39 8.09 -23.77
CA GLU A 12 -22.75 9.36 -24.42
C GLU A 12 -21.54 10.03 -25.08
N ARG A 13 -21.72 10.36 -26.36
CA ARG A 13 -20.83 11.23 -27.14
C ARG A 13 -21.34 12.66 -27.03
N GLY A 14 -20.47 13.60 -26.72
CA GLY A 14 -20.81 15.02 -26.79
C GLY A 14 -19.55 15.89 -26.73
N GLY A 15 -19.21 16.53 -27.86
CA GLY A 15 -18.06 17.42 -27.97
C GLY A 15 -18.36 18.80 -27.37
N GLY A 16 -17.30 19.45 -26.88
CA GLY A 16 -17.34 20.84 -26.41
C GLY A 16 -16.00 21.24 -25.83
N GLY A 17 -15.18 21.93 -26.62
CA GLY A 17 -13.89 22.45 -26.16
C GLY A 17 -14.06 23.50 -25.07
N ASN A 18 -13.31 23.35 -23.99
CA ASN A 18 -13.03 24.45 -23.08
C ASN A 18 -11.61 24.33 -22.52
N LYS A 19 -10.94 25.47 -22.46
CA LYS A 19 -9.54 25.67 -22.13
C LYS A 19 -9.23 25.10 -20.75
N THR A 20 -8.52 23.98 -20.69
CA THR A 20 -7.88 23.48 -19.47
C THR A 20 -6.71 24.41 -19.10
N LYS A 21 -6.87 25.25 -18.10
CA LYS A 21 -5.76 25.80 -17.35
C LYS A 21 -5.05 24.63 -16.67
N ASN A 22 -3.76 24.50 -16.94
CA ASN A 22 -2.90 23.48 -16.39
C ASN A 22 -2.94 23.49 -14.87
N ILE A 23 -3.46 22.40 -14.29
CA ILE A 23 -3.41 22.08 -12.85
C ILE A 23 -1.96 21.78 -12.39
N PHE A 24 -1.00 21.77 -13.32
CA PHE A 24 0.43 21.50 -13.07
C PHE A 24 1.18 22.63 -12.36
N ASP A 25 0.62 23.83 -12.18
CA ASP A 25 1.33 24.98 -11.62
C ASP A 25 1.23 25.15 -10.09
N LEU A 26 0.51 24.28 -9.37
CA LEU A 26 0.33 24.39 -7.91
C LEU A 26 1.26 23.52 -7.07
N PHE A 27 2.05 22.63 -7.68
CA PHE A 27 2.99 21.75 -6.97
C PHE A 27 4.42 21.93 -7.47
N SER A 28 4.98 23.12 -7.29
CA SER A 28 6.37 23.40 -7.57
C SER A 28 7.29 22.93 -6.44
N HIS A 29 7.46 21.62 -6.24
CA HIS A 29 8.68 21.10 -5.61
C HIS A 29 9.02 19.75 -6.21
N LYS A 30 10.06 19.78 -7.09
CA LYS A 30 10.73 18.62 -7.70
C LYS A 30 9.81 17.71 -8.53
N ILE A 31 9.35 18.22 -9.67
CA ILE A 31 9.02 17.35 -10.80
C ILE A 31 10.31 16.58 -11.11
N LEU A 32 10.31 15.27 -10.81
CA LEU A 32 11.35 14.38 -11.32
C LEU A 32 11.48 14.61 -12.82
N PRO A 33 12.71 14.77 -13.32
CA PRO A 33 12.89 14.85 -14.76
C PRO A 33 12.48 13.49 -15.35
N PHE A 34 11.27 13.37 -15.84
CA PHE A 34 10.82 12.26 -16.70
C PHE A 34 11.77 11.95 -17.85
N PHE A 35 12.71 12.86 -18.13
CA PHE A 35 13.79 12.77 -19.12
C PHE A 35 14.92 11.79 -18.76
N LEU A 36 14.91 11.17 -17.57
CA LEU A 36 15.98 10.28 -17.09
C LEU A 36 15.54 8.83 -16.87
N ILE A 37 14.29 8.50 -17.18
CA ILE A 37 13.72 7.17 -17.03
C ILE A 37 13.44 6.57 -18.42
N SER A 38 13.89 5.34 -18.63
CA SER A 38 13.53 4.53 -19.78
C SER A 38 12.39 3.59 -19.42
N PHE A 39 11.29 3.66 -20.18
CA PHE A 39 10.19 2.70 -20.11
C PHE A 39 10.55 1.50 -20.98
N MET A 40 10.59 0.33 -20.36
CA MET A 40 11.01 -0.91 -20.99
C MET A 40 9.93 -1.98 -20.82
N PHE A 41 9.92 -2.95 -21.75
CA PHE A 41 9.08 -4.15 -21.64
C PHE A 41 9.94 -5.37 -21.84
N HIS A 42 9.72 -6.39 -21.02
CA HIS A 42 10.30 -7.71 -21.17
C HIS A 42 9.22 -8.76 -21.34
N LEU A 43 9.54 -9.85 -22.06
CA LEU A 43 8.60 -10.94 -22.33
C LEU A 43 8.79 -12.05 -21.30
N PHE A 44 7.74 -12.35 -20.55
CA PHE A 44 7.75 -13.34 -19.47
C PHE A 44 6.79 -14.48 -19.75
N GLN A 45 7.07 -15.66 -19.19
CA GLN A 45 6.12 -16.76 -19.12
C GLN A 45 4.92 -16.38 -18.26
N ILE A 46 3.71 -16.73 -18.68
CA ILE A 46 2.51 -16.58 -17.85
C ILE A 46 2.61 -17.47 -16.61
N ASP A 47 3.07 -18.71 -16.79
CA ASP A 47 3.28 -19.66 -15.70
C ASP A 47 4.75 -20.09 -15.59
N HIS A 48 5.43 -19.71 -14.52
CA HIS A 48 6.82 -20.09 -14.26
C HIS A 48 6.97 -21.48 -13.63
N PHE A 49 5.90 -22.07 -13.10
CA PHE A 49 5.95 -23.27 -12.27
C PHE A 49 5.20 -24.45 -12.87
N GLY A 50 4.19 -24.21 -13.67
CA GLY A 50 3.46 -25.24 -14.41
C GLY A 50 4.10 -25.54 -15.76
N PHE A 51 3.56 -26.58 -16.43
CA PHE A 51 4.06 -27.05 -17.72
C PHE A 51 2.93 -27.12 -18.78
N LEU A 52 1.75 -26.60 -18.48
CA LEU A 52 0.59 -26.64 -19.36
C LEU A 52 0.34 -25.28 -20.06
N GLU A 53 0.69 -24.17 -19.40
CA GLU A 53 0.57 -22.84 -19.96
C GLU A 53 1.95 -22.39 -20.45
N ASP A 54 2.10 -22.23 -21.76
CA ASP A 54 3.34 -21.80 -22.43
C ASP A 54 3.26 -20.38 -23.01
N GLY A 55 2.15 -19.69 -22.76
CA GLY A 55 1.94 -18.30 -23.15
C GLY A 55 2.92 -17.34 -22.48
N THR A 56 3.10 -16.21 -23.13
CA THR A 56 3.97 -15.14 -22.63
C THR A 56 3.24 -13.80 -22.62
N PHE A 57 3.67 -12.90 -21.74
CA PHE A 57 3.14 -11.54 -21.67
C PHE A 57 4.25 -10.50 -21.56
N LYS A 58 3.92 -9.25 -21.85
CA LYS A 58 4.84 -8.12 -21.70
C LYS A 58 4.69 -7.51 -20.32
N GLN A 59 5.75 -7.52 -19.53
CA GLN A 59 5.82 -6.80 -18.25
C GLN A 59 6.58 -5.50 -18.42
N ARG A 60 6.01 -4.41 -17.91
CA ARG A 60 6.64 -3.09 -17.88
C ARG A 60 7.64 -3.00 -16.74
N TYR A 61 8.77 -2.33 -17.00
CA TYR A 61 9.70 -1.91 -15.97
C TYR A 61 10.34 -0.57 -16.34
N LEU A 62 10.83 0.13 -15.35
CA LEU A 62 11.45 1.45 -15.50
C LEU A 62 12.92 1.36 -15.11
N VAL A 63 13.80 2.00 -15.88
CA VAL A 63 15.26 2.00 -15.62
C VAL A 63 15.79 3.43 -15.58
N ALA A 64 16.60 3.74 -14.56
CA ALA A 64 17.40 4.96 -14.51
C ALA A 64 18.87 4.58 -14.20
N ASP A 65 19.74 4.75 -15.18
CA ASP A 65 21.16 4.38 -15.10
C ASP A 65 22.13 5.58 -15.09
N LYS A 66 21.63 6.78 -14.93
CA LYS A 66 22.43 8.03 -14.92
C LYS A 66 23.60 7.99 -13.95
N HIS A 67 23.38 7.44 -12.76
CA HIS A 67 24.38 7.38 -11.68
C HIS A 67 25.07 6.03 -11.59
N TRP A 68 24.75 5.11 -12.50
CA TRP A 68 25.32 3.76 -12.44
C TRP A 68 26.79 3.70 -12.81
N HIS A 69 27.63 3.22 -11.89
CA HIS A 69 29.05 3.03 -12.09
C HIS A 69 29.31 1.71 -12.85
N LYS A 70 29.63 1.80 -14.13
CA LYS A 70 29.98 0.64 -14.98
C LYS A 70 31.49 0.38 -14.93
N PRO A 71 31.93 -0.90 -14.86
CA PRO A 71 31.16 -2.11 -14.62
C PRO A 71 30.91 -2.37 -13.12
N GLY A 72 29.81 -3.10 -12.82
CA GLY A 72 29.60 -3.73 -11.51
C GLY A 72 28.98 -2.86 -10.42
N GLY A 73 28.62 -1.60 -10.70
CA GLY A 73 27.81 -0.80 -9.78
C GLY A 73 26.51 -1.52 -9.38
N PRO A 74 25.97 -1.30 -8.16
CA PRO A 74 24.80 -2.02 -7.69
C PRO A 74 23.52 -1.69 -8.48
N ILE A 75 22.57 -2.60 -8.42
CA ILE A 75 21.20 -2.41 -8.87
C ILE A 75 20.31 -2.29 -7.65
N LEU A 76 19.63 -1.15 -7.49
CA LEU A 76 18.54 -0.98 -6.54
C LEU A 76 17.25 -1.34 -7.26
N PHE A 77 16.64 -2.45 -6.85
CA PHE A 77 15.50 -3.04 -7.52
C PHE A 77 14.24 -2.87 -6.68
N TYR A 78 13.29 -2.06 -7.17
CA TYR A 78 11.99 -1.93 -6.54
C TYR A 78 11.06 -3.07 -6.97
N THR A 79 10.58 -3.83 -5.99
CA THR A 79 9.60 -4.90 -6.16
C THR A 79 8.20 -4.30 -6.22
N GLY A 80 7.65 -4.17 -7.42
CA GLY A 80 6.38 -3.48 -7.67
C GLY A 80 5.22 -4.04 -6.87
N ASN A 81 4.41 -3.12 -6.34
CA ASN A 81 3.21 -3.39 -5.55
C ASN A 81 1.97 -3.64 -6.44
N GLU A 82 0.81 -3.65 -5.76
CA GLU A 82 -0.55 -3.78 -6.30
C GLU A 82 -1.04 -2.51 -7.01
N GLY A 83 -0.28 -2.00 -7.98
CA GLY A 83 -0.62 -0.79 -8.72
C GLY A 83 0.33 -0.48 -9.86
N ASP A 84 0.09 0.62 -10.56
CA ASP A 84 0.94 1.13 -11.64
C ASP A 84 2.32 1.49 -11.10
N ILE A 85 3.38 0.96 -11.71
CA ILE A 85 4.76 1.13 -11.24
C ILE A 85 5.23 2.59 -11.28
N THR A 86 4.67 3.41 -12.15
CA THR A 86 5.02 4.84 -12.23
C THR A 86 4.62 5.58 -10.94
N TRP A 87 3.53 5.14 -10.31
CA TRP A 87 3.08 5.69 -9.04
C TRP A 87 4.10 5.43 -7.92
N PHE A 88 4.56 4.19 -7.79
CA PHE A 88 5.57 3.82 -6.79
C PHE A 88 6.91 4.47 -7.09
N CYS A 89 7.33 4.51 -8.35
CA CYS A 89 8.54 5.20 -8.79
C CYS A 89 8.55 6.68 -8.37
N ASN A 90 7.43 7.38 -8.52
CA ASN A 90 7.30 8.79 -8.15
C ASN A 90 7.26 9.00 -6.62
N ASN A 91 6.81 8.02 -5.85
CA ASN A 91 6.64 8.11 -4.41
C ASN A 91 7.79 7.50 -3.60
N THR A 92 8.79 6.85 -4.24
CA THR A 92 9.92 6.20 -3.58
C THR A 92 11.20 7.05 -3.74
N GLY A 93 11.17 8.26 -3.20
CA GLY A 93 12.24 9.25 -3.36
C GLY A 93 13.60 8.83 -2.80
N PHE A 94 13.60 8.04 -1.72
CA PHE A 94 14.81 7.53 -1.09
C PHE A 94 15.75 6.82 -2.09
N MET A 95 15.23 5.97 -2.97
CA MET A 95 16.05 5.29 -3.98
C MET A 95 16.74 6.28 -4.93
N TRP A 96 16.03 7.34 -5.32
CA TRP A 96 16.57 8.37 -6.21
C TRP A 96 17.70 9.17 -5.55
N GLU A 97 17.54 9.48 -4.26
CA GLU A 97 18.52 10.27 -3.51
C GLU A 97 19.82 9.51 -3.25
N ILE A 98 19.74 8.20 -2.99
CA ILE A 98 20.93 7.37 -2.70
C ILE A 98 21.60 6.79 -3.95
N ALA A 99 20.97 6.88 -5.13
CA ALA A 99 21.51 6.31 -6.37
C ALA A 99 22.90 6.85 -6.73
N GLU A 100 23.10 8.18 -6.61
CA GLU A 100 24.39 8.82 -6.90
C GLU A 100 25.46 8.39 -5.88
N GLU A 101 25.13 8.41 -4.60
CA GLU A 101 26.04 8.04 -3.50
C GLU A 101 26.54 6.60 -3.62
N LEU A 102 25.67 5.69 -4.07
CA LEU A 102 25.99 4.27 -4.21
C LEU A 102 26.52 3.92 -5.60
N GLY A 103 26.51 4.84 -6.56
CA GLY A 103 26.79 4.53 -7.96
C GLY A 103 25.85 3.48 -8.54
N ALA A 104 24.57 3.61 -8.24
CA ALA A 104 23.56 2.58 -8.50
C ALA A 104 22.71 2.86 -9.75
N MET A 105 22.32 1.77 -10.43
CA MET A 105 21.20 1.75 -11.35
C MET A 105 19.92 1.52 -10.59
N LEU A 106 18.85 2.26 -10.92
CA LEU A 106 17.51 2.05 -10.39
C LEU A 106 16.69 1.23 -11.38
N VAL A 107 16.00 0.21 -10.87
CA VAL A 107 15.04 -0.59 -11.63
C VAL A 107 13.74 -0.66 -10.85
N PHE A 108 12.63 -0.26 -11.44
CA PHE A 108 11.30 -0.40 -10.88
C PHE A 108 10.53 -1.39 -11.75
N ALA A 109 10.31 -2.59 -11.26
CA ALA A 109 9.59 -3.63 -12.00
C ALA A 109 8.12 -3.65 -11.61
N GLU A 110 7.24 -3.57 -12.59
CA GLU A 110 5.80 -3.65 -12.34
C GLU A 110 5.39 -5.08 -11.98
N HIS A 111 4.43 -5.21 -11.09
CA HIS A 111 3.86 -6.52 -10.75
C HIS A 111 2.88 -6.97 -11.86
N ARG A 112 2.92 -8.26 -12.24
CA ARG A 112 1.94 -8.84 -13.16
C ARG A 112 0.51 -8.54 -12.70
N TYR A 113 -0.42 -8.36 -13.62
CA TYR A 113 -1.82 -7.95 -13.46
C TYR A 113 -2.04 -6.50 -13.02
N TYR A 114 -1.01 -5.76 -12.64
CA TYR A 114 -1.15 -4.35 -12.26
C TYR A 114 -0.58 -3.44 -13.35
N GLY A 115 -1.08 -2.21 -13.41
CA GLY A 115 -0.66 -1.24 -14.41
C GLY A 115 -0.87 -1.73 -15.84
N GLU A 116 0.21 -1.78 -16.62
CA GLU A 116 0.20 -2.23 -18.02
C GLU A 116 0.65 -3.69 -18.19
N SER A 117 1.04 -4.37 -17.11
CA SER A 117 1.61 -5.73 -17.13
C SER A 117 0.53 -6.80 -17.02
N LEU A 118 -0.35 -6.86 -18.02
CA LEU A 118 -1.52 -7.73 -18.04
C LEU A 118 -1.26 -9.02 -18.84
N PRO A 119 -1.19 -10.21 -18.17
CA PRO A 119 -0.86 -11.48 -18.83
C PRO A 119 -1.79 -11.88 -19.98
N PHE A 120 -3.06 -11.53 -19.88
CA PHE A 120 -4.07 -11.82 -20.91
C PHE A 120 -4.66 -10.53 -21.51
N GLY A 121 -3.94 -9.39 -21.40
CA GLY A 121 -4.43 -8.10 -21.86
C GLY A 121 -5.77 -7.73 -21.21
N PRO A 122 -6.78 -7.31 -21.99
CA PRO A 122 -8.09 -6.94 -21.45
C PRO A 122 -8.81 -8.07 -20.72
N ASP A 123 -8.49 -9.32 -21.02
CA ASP A 123 -9.15 -10.50 -20.45
C ASP A 123 -8.51 -10.95 -19.12
N SER A 124 -7.45 -10.29 -18.65
CA SER A 124 -6.73 -10.67 -17.42
C SER A 124 -7.63 -10.79 -16.18
N TYR A 125 -8.73 -10.04 -16.14
CA TYR A 125 -9.68 -10.01 -15.03
C TYR A 125 -11.05 -10.63 -15.38
N SER A 126 -11.18 -11.29 -16.53
CA SER A 126 -12.47 -11.78 -17.02
C SER A 126 -13.04 -12.92 -16.20
N ASP A 127 -12.19 -13.79 -15.68
CA ASP A 127 -12.57 -14.93 -14.84
C ASP A 127 -11.39 -15.43 -13.99
N SER A 128 -11.67 -16.37 -13.08
CA SER A 128 -10.68 -16.94 -12.17
C SER A 128 -9.62 -17.82 -12.84
N LYS A 129 -9.85 -18.32 -14.07
CA LYS A 129 -8.82 -19.05 -14.80
C LYS A 129 -7.73 -18.13 -15.28
N HIS A 130 -8.12 -16.96 -15.81
CA HIS A 130 -7.15 -15.93 -16.20
C HIS A 130 -6.47 -15.33 -14.96
N LEU A 131 -7.17 -15.14 -13.85
CA LEU A 131 -6.62 -14.64 -12.58
C LEU A 131 -5.73 -15.65 -11.85
N ASN A 132 -5.73 -16.94 -12.22
CA ASN A 132 -5.00 -18.00 -11.50
C ASN A 132 -3.49 -17.77 -11.38
N TYR A 133 -2.91 -16.98 -12.27
CA TYR A 133 -1.48 -16.64 -12.28
C TYR A 133 -1.15 -15.35 -11.52
N LEU A 134 -2.14 -14.68 -10.92
CA LEU A 134 -1.93 -13.55 -10.02
C LEU A 134 -1.52 -14.08 -8.64
N THR A 135 -0.26 -14.38 -8.48
CA THR A 135 0.33 -14.81 -7.20
C THR A 135 1.66 -14.13 -6.94
N SER A 136 2.01 -13.97 -5.67
CA SER A 136 3.30 -13.42 -5.26
C SER A 136 4.48 -14.28 -5.75
N GLU A 137 4.34 -15.62 -5.78
CA GLU A 137 5.41 -16.51 -6.29
C GLU A 137 5.68 -16.27 -7.76
N GLN A 138 4.64 -16.15 -8.59
CA GLN A 138 4.77 -15.82 -10.01
C GLN A 138 5.44 -14.46 -10.21
N ALA A 139 5.06 -13.45 -9.44
CA ALA A 139 5.67 -12.12 -9.51
C ALA A 139 7.16 -12.14 -9.11
N LEU A 140 7.52 -12.88 -8.06
CA LEU A 140 8.93 -13.05 -7.67
C LEU A 140 9.74 -13.75 -8.75
N ALA A 141 9.16 -14.72 -9.45
CA ALA A 141 9.81 -15.38 -10.60
C ALA A 141 10.01 -14.41 -11.78
N ASP A 142 9.03 -13.55 -12.09
CA ASP A 142 9.20 -12.47 -13.07
C ASP A 142 10.41 -11.60 -12.72
N PHE A 143 10.48 -11.11 -11.49
CA PHE A 143 11.59 -10.26 -11.04
C PHE A 143 12.95 -10.99 -11.14
N ALA A 144 12.98 -12.29 -10.84
CA ALA A 144 14.19 -13.09 -10.93
C ALA A 144 14.68 -13.22 -12.37
N VAL A 145 13.76 -13.52 -13.30
CA VAL A 145 14.05 -13.63 -14.75
C VAL A 145 14.51 -12.27 -15.30
N LEU A 146 13.83 -11.18 -14.97
CA LEU A 146 14.20 -9.82 -15.38
C LEU A 146 15.65 -9.49 -15.01
N ILE A 147 16.01 -9.71 -13.73
CA ILE A 147 17.36 -9.41 -13.25
C ILE A 147 18.41 -10.29 -13.95
N GLN A 148 18.13 -11.57 -14.14
CA GLN A 148 19.03 -12.48 -14.85
C GLN A 148 19.25 -12.04 -16.30
N ASP A 149 18.17 -11.66 -17.01
CA ASP A 149 18.26 -11.15 -18.36
C ASP A 149 19.06 -9.84 -18.43
N MET A 150 18.76 -8.88 -17.55
CA MET A 150 19.52 -7.62 -17.44
C MET A 150 21.01 -7.87 -17.21
N LYS A 151 21.35 -8.81 -16.32
CA LYS A 151 22.76 -9.15 -16.00
C LYS A 151 23.45 -9.85 -17.15
N SER A 152 22.74 -10.59 -17.98
CA SER A 152 23.30 -11.30 -19.15
C SER A 152 23.45 -10.39 -20.38
N THR A 153 22.54 -9.45 -20.57
CA THR A 153 22.42 -8.65 -21.79
C THR A 153 23.00 -7.24 -21.66
N LEU A 154 22.95 -6.65 -20.45
CA LEU A 154 23.41 -5.28 -20.25
C LEU A 154 24.92 -5.22 -19.96
N PRO A 155 25.72 -4.56 -20.83
CA PRO A 155 27.17 -4.51 -20.66
C PRO A 155 27.59 -3.88 -19.33
N GLY A 156 28.34 -4.64 -18.53
CA GLY A 156 28.82 -4.21 -17.22
C GLY A 156 27.93 -4.61 -16.05
N ALA A 157 26.77 -5.23 -16.28
CA ALA A 157 25.84 -5.64 -15.21
C ALA A 157 26.10 -7.05 -14.66
N GLN A 158 26.94 -7.86 -15.31
CA GLN A 158 27.15 -9.28 -15.00
C GLN A 158 27.42 -9.56 -13.52
N HIS A 159 28.17 -8.68 -12.88
CA HIS A 159 28.58 -8.81 -11.45
C HIS A 159 27.92 -7.77 -10.54
N SER A 160 26.93 -7.02 -11.05
CA SER A 160 26.18 -6.03 -10.24
C SER A 160 25.44 -6.70 -9.09
N PRO A 161 25.72 -6.36 -7.82
CA PRO A 161 24.92 -6.83 -6.71
C PRO A 161 23.53 -6.17 -6.77
N VAL A 162 22.49 -6.94 -6.42
CA VAL A 162 21.11 -6.47 -6.46
C VAL A 162 20.58 -6.34 -5.03
N ILE A 163 20.03 -5.17 -4.68
CA ILE A 163 19.33 -4.94 -3.42
C ILE A 163 17.84 -4.74 -3.78
N ALA A 164 16.98 -5.61 -3.24
CA ALA A 164 15.54 -5.47 -3.37
C ALA A 164 15.02 -4.42 -2.38
N ILE A 165 14.14 -3.54 -2.82
CA ILE A 165 13.54 -2.48 -2.01
C ILE A 165 12.05 -2.44 -2.31
N GLY A 166 11.22 -2.31 -1.29
CA GLY A 166 9.80 -2.12 -1.47
C GLY A 166 9.10 -1.67 -0.19
N GLY A 167 7.94 -1.07 -0.35
CA GLY A 167 7.07 -0.67 0.75
C GLY A 167 5.77 -1.46 0.74
N SER A 168 5.16 -1.70 1.91
CA SER A 168 3.88 -2.40 2.01
C SER A 168 3.93 -3.81 1.41
N TYR A 169 3.02 -4.18 0.53
CA TYR A 169 3.09 -5.44 -0.22
C TYR A 169 4.38 -5.55 -1.05
N GLY A 170 4.87 -4.46 -1.66
CA GLY A 170 6.19 -4.45 -2.28
C GLY A 170 7.32 -4.74 -1.30
N GLY A 171 7.20 -4.31 -0.04
CA GLY A 171 8.12 -4.68 1.04
C GLY A 171 8.04 -6.15 1.41
N MET A 172 6.83 -6.73 1.44
CA MET A 172 6.65 -8.19 1.61
C MET A 172 7.37 -8.95 0.48
N LEU A 173 7.16 -8.52 -0.77
CA LEU A 173 7.85 -9.09 -1.93
C LEU A 173 9.37 -8.94 -1.84
N SER A 174 9.89 -7.79 -1.38
CA SER A 174 11.34 -7.60 -1.16
C SER A 174 11.92 -8.62 -0.20
N ALA A 175 11.29 -8.80 0.97
CA ALA A 175 11.70 -9.78 1.95
C ALA A 175 11.66 -11.20 1.38
N TRP A 176 10.54 -11.58 0.79
CA TRP A 176 10.34 -12.90 0.20
C TRP A 176 11.26 -13.15 -1.00
N PHE A 177 11.58 -12.11 -1.76
CA PHE A 177 12.53 -12.18 -2.87
C PHE A 177 13.93 -12.53 -2.37
N ARG A 178 14.39 -11.88 -1.30
CA ARG A 178 15.68 -12.24 -0.68
C ARG A 178 15.66 -13.66 -0.08
N MET A 179 14.54 -14.10 0.50
CA MET A 179 14.40 -15.43 1.07
C MET A 179 14.42 -16.53 0.01
N LYS A 180 13.71 -16.34 -1.12
CA LYS A 180 13.54 -17.37 -2.15
C LYS A 180 14.63 -17.36 -3.22
N TYR A 181 15.22 -16.20 -3.51
CA TYR A 181 16.21 -16.01 -4.58
C TYR A 181 17.52 -15.39 -4.04
N PRO A 182 18.16 -16.00 -3.00
CA PRO A 182 19.37 -15.46 -2.39
C PRO A 182 20.58 -15.45 -3.33
N ASN A 183 20.54 -16.20 -4.42
CA ASN A 183 21.51 -16.20 -5.52
C ASN A 183 21.41 -14.98 -6.43
N ILE A 184 20.29 -14.26 -6.40
CA ILE A 184 20.03 -13.08 -7.24
C ILE A 184 20.14 -11.80 -6.42
N VAL A 185 19.49 -11.78 -5.24
CA VAL A 185 19.38 -10.61 -4.37
C VAL A 185 20.32 -10.73 -3.18
N VAL A 186 21.26 -9.79 -3.01
CA VAL A 186 22.26 -9.81 -1.94
C VAL A 186 21.75 -9.27 -0.61
N GLY A 187 20.67 -8.48 -0.63
CA GLY A 187 19.99 -7.92 0.53
C GLY A 187 18.66 -7.31 0.18
N ALA A 188 17.81 -7.06 1.17
CA ALA A 188 16.49 -6.49 0.97
C ALA A 188 16.13 -5.44 2.05
N LEU A 189 15.43 -4.38 1.63
CA LEU A 189 14.70 -3.46 2.50
C LEU A 189 13.20 -3.71 2.33
N ALA A 190 12.57 -4.17 3.39
CA ALA A 190 11.15 -4.45 3.51
C ALA A 190 10.51 -3.38 4.41
N ALA A 191 10.13 -2.24 3.80
CA ALA A 191 9.57 -1.12 4.55
C ALA A 191 8.07 -1.30 4.76
N SER A 192 7.60 -1.16 6.01
CA SER A 192 6.18 -1.31 6.37
C SER A 192 5.57 -2.60 5.80
N ALA A 193 6.30 -3.69 5.86
CA ALA A 193 5.96 -4.97 5.26
C ALA A 193 5.27 -5.90 6.27
N PRO A 194 3.95 -6.11 6.20
CA PRO A 194 3.22 -6.89 7.20
C PRO A 194 3.33 -8.40 6.93
N ILE A 195 4.55 -8.95 6.87
CA ILE A 195 4.80 -10.37 6.55
C ILE A 195 4.24 -11.35 7.58
N TRP A 196 3.76 -10.85 8.72
CA TRP A 196 3.13 -11.64 9.78
C TRP A 196 1.62 -11.36 9.95
N GLN A 197 1.00 -10.51 9.09
CA GLN A 197 -0.43 -10.23 9.15
C GLN A 197 -1.29 -11.38 8.58
N PHE A 198 -0.95 -12.61 8.96
CA PHE A 198 -1.61 -13.82 8.51
C PHE A 198 -2.22 -14.61 9.66
N PRO A 199 -3.13 -15.57 9.39
CA PRO A 199 -3.83 -16.33 10.43
C PRO A 199 -2.88 -16.98 11.45
N GLY A 200 -3.15 -16.76 12.73
CA GLY A 200 -2.38 -17.33 13.83
C GLY A 200 -1.02 -16.66 14.11
N MET A 201 -0.61 -15.66 13.35
CA MET A 201 0.69 -15.01 13.54
C MET A 201 0.62 -13.76 14.41
N VAL A 202 -0.41 -12.93 14.25
CA VAL A 202 -0.67 -11.74 15.05
C VAL A 202 -2.14 -11.66 15.44
N PRO A 203 -2.49 -10.98 16.56
CA PRO A 203 -3.90 -10.76 16.90
C PRO A 203 -4.60 -9.90 15.84
N CYS A 204 -5.80 -10.29 15.41
CA CYS A 204 -6.55 -9.60 14.36
C CYS A 204 -6.92 -8.15 14.69
N GLY A 205 -7.00 -7.79 15.99
CA GLY A 205 -7.36 -6.44 16.44
C GLY A 205 -6.20 -5.46 16.54
N ASP A 206 -4.93 -5.91 16.46
CA ASP A 206 -3.79 -5.04 16.73
C ASP A 206 -3.64 -3.91 15.71
N PHE A 207 -4.03 -4.14 14.46
CA PHE A 207 -4.07 -3.13 13.42
C PHE A 207 -4.98 -1.94 13.82
N TYR A 208 -6.21 -2.20 14.20
CA TYR A 208 -7.19 -1.16 14.58
C TYR A 208 -6.88 -0.48 15.91
N LYS A 209 -6.16 -1.16 16.82
CA LYS A 209 -5.63 -0.53 18.04
C LYS A 209 -4.61 0.55 17.73
N ILE A 210 -3.71 0.31 16.76
CA ILE A 210 -2.73 1.32 16.34
C ILE A 210 -3.45 2.51 15.72
N VAL A 211 -4.38 2.29 14.79
CA VAL A 211 -5.23 3.37 14.24
C VAL A 211 -5.84 4.20 15.37
N THR A 212 -6.46 3.56 16.33
CA THR A 212 -7.12 4.24 17.46
C THR A 212 -6.14 5.05 18.30
N GLN A 213 -4.96 4.51 18.57
CA GLN A 213 -3.92 5.20 19.33
C GLN A 213 -3.42 6.47 18.63
N ASP A 214 -3.34 6.48 17.31
CA ASP A 214 -2.91 7.65 16.54
C ASP A 214 -3.94 8.78 16.64
N PHE A 215 -5.24 8.45 16.53
CA PHE A 215 -6.30 9.44 16.75
C PHE A 215 -6.35 9.92 18.22
N ALA A 216 -6.21 9.03 19.19
CA ALA A 216 -6.20 9.38 20.60
C ALA A 216 -5.06 10.33 21.01
N LYS A 217 -3.88 10.17 20.39
CA LYS A 217 -2.71 11.03 20.61
C LYS A 217 -2.80 12.38 19.89
N SER A 218 -3.57 12.46 18.80
CA SER A 218 -3.58 13.61 17.88
C SER A 218 -4.57 14.72 18.27
N GLY A 219 -5.53 14.47 19.18
CA GLY A 219 -6.47 15.51 19.59
C GLY A 219 -7.41 15.09 20.71
N TYR A 220 -7.90 16.10 21.44
CA TYR A 220 -8.85 15.94 22.55
C TYR A 220 -10.12 15.21 22.09
N ASN A 221 -10.48 14.12 22.75
CA ASN A 221 -11.66 13.29 22.49
C ASN A 221 -11.78 12.77 21.04
N CYS A 222 -10.74 12.79 20.21
CA CYS A 222 -10.84 12.48 18.80
C CYS A 222 -11.32 11.03 18.57
N ASP A 223 -10.62 10.04 19.12
CA ASP A 223 -10.99 8.63 19.07
C ASP A 223 -12.36 8.36 19.73
N THR A 224 -12.60 9.01 20.86
CA THR A 224 -13.85 8.88 21.62
C THR A 224 -15.05 9.39 20.82
N ASN A 225 -14.92 10.49 20.11
CA ASN A 225 -15.98 11.04 19.27
C ASN A 225 -16.19 10.23 17.98
N ILE A 226 -15.14 9.65 17.40
CA ILE A 226 -15.30 8.66 16.31
C ILE A 226 -16.06 7.44 16.82
N ARG A 227 -15.71 6.88 17.98
CA ARG A 227 -16.42 5.74 18.59
C ARG A 227 -17.90 6.03 18.83
N LYS A 228 -18.24 7.24 19.31
CA LYS A 228 -19.64 7.67 19.51
C LYS A 228 -20.39 7.90 18.21
N SER A 229 -19.69 8.26 17.13
CA SER A 229 -20.32 8.62 15.87
C SER A 229 -21.07 7.46 15.21
N TRP A 230 -20.66 6.23 15.44
CA TRP A 230 -21.36 5.05 14.93
C TRP A 230 -22.79 4.97 15.43
N LYS A 231 -22.96 5.14 16.76
CA LYS A 231 -24.29 5.16 17.36
C LYS A 231 -25.11 6.39 16.96
N ALA A 232 -24.47 7.54 16.81
CA ALA A 232 -25.14 8.74 16.31
C ALA A 232 -25.65 8.57 14.88
N ILE A 233 -24.87 7.89 13.99
CA ILE A 233 -25.31 7.56 12.63
C ILE A 233 -26.55 6.67 12.68
N GLU A 234 -26.57 5.62 13.51
CA GLU A 234 -27.74 4.74 13.66
C GLU A 234 -28.97 5.51 14.12
N ASN A 235 -28.81 6.34 15.16
CA ASN A 235 -29.91 7.12 15.74
C ASN A 235 -30.53 8.05 14.67
N VAL A 236 -29.71 8.81 13.97
CA VAL A 236 -30.15 9.78 12.96
C VAL A 236 -30.72 9.05 11.74
N SER A 237 -30.07 7.99 11.22
CA SER A 237 -30.54 7.25 10.05
C SER A 237 -31.82 6.44 10.27
N SER A 238 -32.30 6.34 11.50
CA SER A 238 -33.54 5.59 11.84
C SER A 238 -34.81 6.18 11.21
N THR A 239 -34.74 7.39 10.66
CA THR A 239 -35.87 8.09 10.01
C THR A 239 -35.52 8.53 8.59
N ALA A 240 -36.54 8.65 7.72
CA ALA A 240 -36.35 9.16 6.37
C ALA A 240 -35.86 10.62 6.31
N SER A 241 -36.19 11.45 7.31
CA SER A 241 -35.63 12.80 7.46
C SER A 241 -34.17 12.77 7.87
N GLY A 242 -33.80 11.84 8.73
CA GLY A 242 -32.40 11.66 9.16
C GLY A 242 -31.50 11.14 8.05
N LEU A 243 -31.97 10.21 7.21
CA LEU A 243 -31.24 9.77 6.01
C LEU A 243 -30.94 10.94 5.06
N ARG A 244 -31.93 11.80 4.82
CA ARG A 244 -31.74 13.02 4.02
C ARG A 244 -30.73 13.96 4.68
N TRP A 245 -30.90 14.22 5.99
CA TRP A 245 -29.99 15.10 6.72
C TRP A 245 -28.54 14.62 6.66
N LEU A 246 -28.29 13.31 6.88
CA LEU A 246 -26.96 12.72 6.73
C LEU A 246 -26.38 12.93 5.32
N SER A 247 -27.20 12.69 4.30
CA SER A 247 -26.78 12.86 2.91
C SER A 247 -26.39 14.31 2.59
N ASP A 248 -27.16 15.26 3.08
CA ASP A 248 -26.93 16.69 2.89
C ASP A 248 -25.71 17.17 3.70
N GLU A 249 -25.60 16.77 4.97
CA GLU A 249 -24.51 17.16 5.86
C GLU A 249 -23.13 16.68 5.35
N PHE A 250 -23.06 15.43 4.91
CA PHE A 250 -21.85 14.87 4.30
C PHE A 250 -21.68 15.28 2.83
N SER A 251 -22.62 16.01 2.27
CA SER A 251 -22.61 16.39 0.84
C SER A 251 -22.41 15.17 -0.07
N LEU A 252 -23.16 14.08 0.16
CA LEU A 252 -23.00 12.84 -0.59
C LEU A 252 -23.46 12.99 -2.04
N CYS A 253 -22.73 12.43 -3.00
CA CYS A 253 -23.10 12.42 -4.42
C CYS A 253 -24.40 11.61 -4.66
N SER A 254 -24.61 10.56 -3.87
CA SER A 254 -25.81 9.73 -3.89
C SER A 254 -26.44 9.73 -2.49
N PRO A 255 -27.70 10.21 -2.34
CA PRO A 255 -28.38 10.22 -1.07
C PRO A 255 -28.62 8.81 -0.51
N LEU A 256 -28.49 8.67 0.81
CA LEU A 256 -28.82 7.42 1.53
C LEU A 256 -30.34 7.18 1.53
N LYS A 257 -30.77 5.96 1.21
CA LYS A 257 -32.19 5.59 1.06
C LYS A 257 -32.63 4.49 2.02
N ASN A 258 -31.69 3.68 2.51
CA ASN A 258 -31.98 2.50 3.32
C ASN A 258 -30.78 2.13 4.19
N MET A 259 -30.97 1.16 5.10
CA MET A 259 -29.93 0.73 6.05
C MET A 259 -28.75 0.01 5.39
N ILE A 260 -28.93 -0.60 4.21
CA ILE A 260 -27.81 -1.22 3.46
C ILE A 260 -26.82 -0.13 3.02
N GLU A 261 -27.35 0.99 2.50
CA GLU A 261 -26.54 2.14 2.10
C GLU A 261 -25.89 2.84 3.31
N VAL A 262 -26.57 2.85 4.48
CA VAL A 262 -25.99 3.34 5.75
C VAL A 262 -24.84 2.45 6.19
N THR A 263 -24.95 1.12 6.09
CA THR A 263 -23.83 0.20 6.36
C THR A 263 -22.65 0.49 5.42
N GLY A 264 -22.89 0.64 4.13
CA GLY A 264 -21.85 1.01 3.17
C GLY A 264 -21.20 2.36 3.51
N PHE A 265 -21.99 3.34 3.95
CA PHE A 265 -21.50 4.65 4.41
C PHE A 265 -20.61 4.53 5.67
N LYS A 266 -20.99 3.68 6.65
CA LYS A 266 -20.16 3.43 7.83
C LYS A 266 -18.83 2.78 7.44
N ASN A 267 -18.85 1.79 6.56
CA ASN A 267 -17.63 1.15 6.06
C ASN A 267 -16.71 2.14 5.35
N TRP A 268 -17.27 3.03 4.54
CA TRP A 268 -16.53 4.10 3.88
C TRP A 268 -15.87 5.07 4.87
N LEU A 269 -16.53 5.41 5.99
CA LEU A 269 -15.93 6.19 7.07
C LEU A 269 -14.82 5.40 7.79
N GLN A 270 -15.03 4.12 8.06
CA GLN A 270 -14.02 3.25 8.69
C GLN A 270 -12.75 3.21 7.84
N GLU A 271 -12.86 2.99 6.53
CA GLU A 271 -11.73 3.04 5.60
C GLU A 271 -11.04 4.40 5.60
N THR A 272 -11.79 5.49 5.73
CA THR A 272 -11.24 6.84 5.81
C THR A 272 -10.30 7.00 7.00
N TRP A 273 -10.72 6.55 8.19
CA TRP A 273 -9.90 6.64 9.41
C TRP A 273 -8.66 5.76 9.32
N VAL A 274 -8.79 4.56 8.79
CA VAL A 274 -7.67 3.63 8.55
C VAL A 274 -6.63 4.24 7.62
N ASN A 275 -7.07 4.76 6.47
CA ASN A 275 -6.15 5.32 5.49
C ASN A 275 -5.51 6.63 5.95
N LEU A 276 -6.20 7.45 6.76
CA LEU A 276 -5.61 8.62 7.41
C LEU A 276 -4.45 8.23 8.33
N ALA A 277 -4.60 7.17 9.13
CA ALA A 277 -3.52 6.69 10.00
C ALA A 277 -2.33 6.16 9.16
N MET A 278 -2.62 5.43 8.10
CA MET A 278 -1.60 4.90 7.21
C MET A 278 -0.74 6.00 6.58
N VAL A 279 -1.31 7.16 6.24
CA VAL A 279 -0.60 8.25 5.56
C VAL A 279 -0.46 9.52 6.41
N ASP A 280 -0.37 9.39 7.74
CA ASP A 280 -0.19 10.53 8.66
C ASP A 280 1.24 11.11 8.57
N TYR A 281 1.57 11.64 7.39
CA TYR A 281 2.89 12.19 7.09
C TYR A 281 3.08 13.60 7.67
N PRO A 282 4.31 14.00 8.05
CA PRO A 282 4.59 15.30 8.66
C PRO A 282 4.57 16.48 7.68
N TYR A 283 4.26 16.24 6.43
CA TYR A 283 4.21 17.23 5.34
C TYR A 283 3.08 16.91 4.37
N GLU A 284 2.67 17.91 3.59
CA GLU A 284 1.68 17.73 2.53
C GLU A 284 2.12 16.64 1.55
N ALA A 285 1.24 15.69 1.29
CA ALA A 285 1.53 14.55 0.44
C ALA A 285 0.33 14.14 -0.41
N ASN A 286 0.62 13.54 -1.55
CA ASN A 286 -0.38 12.94 -2.43
C ASN A 286 0.06 11.51 -2.75
N PHE A 287 -0.21 10.59 -1.83
CA PHE A 287 0.03 9.15 -2.04
C PHE A 287 -1.27 8.41 -2.30
N LEU A 288 -2.23 8.42 -1.40
CA LEU A 288 -3.59 7.89 -1.62
C LEU A 288 -4.54 9.00 -2.08
N GLN A 289 -4.49 10.13 -1.40
CA GLN A 289 -5.24 11.36 -1.68
C GLN A 289 -4.34 12.56 -1.39
N PRO A 290 -4.62 13.75 -1.98
CA PRO A 290 -3.97 14.98 -1.53
C PRO A 290 -4.36 15.29 -0.08
N LEU A 291 -3.40 15.33 0.82
CA LEU A 291 -3.62 15.51 2.26
C LEU A 291 -2.70 16.60 2.85
N PRO A 292 -3.16 17.32 3.89
CA PRO A 292 -2.33 18.28 4.62
C PRO A 292 -1.24 17.58 5.43
N PRO A 293 -0.24 18.33 5.97
CA PRO A 293 0.66 17.82 7.00
C PRO A 293 -0.12 17.30 8.21
N TRP A 294 0.28 16.15 8.74
CA TRP A 294 -0.36 15.52 9.90
C TRP A 294 -1.89 15.46 9.76
N PRO A 295 -2.40 14.73 8.76
CA PRO A 295 -3.83 14.76 8.44
C PRO A 295 -4.72 14.31 9.59
N ILE A 296 -4.28 13.41 10.50
CA ILE A 296 -5.05 13.05 11.70
C ILE A 296 -5.23 14.28 12.61
N GLN A 297 -4.18 15.08 12.81
CA GLN A 297 -4.33 16.30 13.61
C GLN A 297 -5.31 17.31 12.97
N ALA A 298 -5.32 17.39 11.63
CA ALA A 298 -6.30 18.23 10.92
C ALA A 298 -7.73 17.73 11.13
N VAL A 299 -7.96 16.43 11.04
CA VAL A 299 -9.24 15.76 11.32
C VAL A 299 -9.67 15.97 12.76
N CYS A 300 -8.78 15.75 13.73
CA CYS A 300 -9.10 15.86 15.16
C CYS A 300 -9.50 17.27 15.62
N LYS A 301 -9.12 18.32 14.87
CA LYS A 301 -9.65 19.70 15.13
C LYS A 301 -11.17 19.78 14.98
N HIS A 302 -11.75 19.03 14.07
CA HIS A 302 -13.21 18.96 13.85
C HIS A 302 -13.91 18.05 14.85
N LEU A 303 -13.16 17.15 15.49
CA LEU A 303 -13.66 16.16 16.44
C LEU A 303 -13.32 16.49 17.91
N ALA A 304 -12.68 17.63 18.19
CA ALA A 304 -12.38 18.10 19.54
C ALA A 304 -13.65 18.65 20.22
N LEU A 305 -14.67 17.81 20.37
CA LEU A 305 -15.99 18.15 20.90
C LEU A 305 -16.18 17.59 22.30
N ASP A 306 -16.94 18.31 23.13
CA ASP A 306 -17.30 17.85 24.46
C ASP A 306 -18.30 16.67 24.42
N SER A 307 -18.36 15.93 25.51
CA SER A 307 -19.24 14.75 25.62
C SER A 307 -20.73 15.05 25.61
N THR A 308 -21.12 16.32 25.75
CA THR A 308 -22.51 16.81 25.84
C THR A 308 -23.13 17.23 24.53
N VAL A 309 -22.37 17.17 23.43
CA VAL A 309 -22.89 17.55 22.08
C VAL A 309 -23.99 16.58 21.63
N SER A 310 -24.94 17.08 20.88
CA SER A 310 -25.97 16.26 20.23
C SER A 310 -25.42 15.41 19.11
N ASP A 311 -26.14 14.33 18.70
CA ASP A 311 -25.78 13.48 17.57
C ASP A 311 -25.55 14.31 16.31
N HIS A 312 -26.37 15.32 16.01
CA HIS A 312 -26.21 16.20 14.86
C HIS A 312 -24.94 17.05 14.93
N GLN A 313 -24.60 17.58 16.10
CA GLN A 313 -23.34 18.35 16.26
C GLN A 313 -22.11 17.45 16.13
N LEU A 314 -22.16 16.24 16.68
CA LEU A 314 -21.10 15.25 16.51
C LEU A 314 -20.92 14.89 15.03
N LEU A 315 -22.00 14.54 14.33
CA LEU A 315 -21.96 14.14 12.93
C LEU A 315 -21.59 15.29 11.98
N HIS A 316 -21.91 16.56 12.34
CA HIS A 316 -21.33 17.70 11.66
C HIS A 316 -19.80 17.70 11.74
N GLY A 317 -19.22 17.49 12.93
CA GLY A 317 -17.77 17.36 13.11
C GLY A 317 -17.18 16.22 12.28
N VAL A 318 -17.84 15.05 12.26
CA VAL A 318 -17.43 13.89 11.47
C VAL A 318 -17.47 14.20 9.96
N ALA A 319 -18.49 14.92 9.49
CA ALA A 319 -18.58 15.31 8.08
C ALA A 319 -17.44 16.26 7.66
N GLN A 320 -17.09 17.24 8.53
CA GLN A 320 -15.95 18.11 8.26
C GLN A 320 -14.61 17.31 8.29
N ALA A 321 -14.47 16.38 9.21
CA ALA A 321 -13.33 15.49 9.31
C ALA A 321 -13.15 14.61 8.05
N ALA A 322 -14.23 14.01 7.54
CA ALA A 322 -14.21 13.23 6.31
C ALA A 322 -13.81 14.07 5.07
N LYS A 323 -14.21 15.35 5.03
CA LYS A 323 -13.82 16.29 3.97
C LYS A 323 -12.32 16.57 3.94
N VAL A 324 -11.58 16.42 5.05
CA VAL A 324 -10.11 16.51 5.06
C VAL A 324 -9.51 15.43 4.17
N TYR A 325 -10.08 14.22 4.14
CA TYR A 325 -9.58 13.15 3.28
C TYR A 325 -10.03 13.29 1.82
N TYR A 326 -11.30 13.51 1.58
CA TYR A 326 -11.87 13.45 0.22
C TYR A 326 -11.96 14.79 -0.50
N ASN A 327 -11.78 15.89 0.17
CA ASN A 327 -11.94 17.23 -0.39
C ASN A 327 -10.98 18.28 0.20
N TYR A 328 -9.78 17.89 0.60
CA TYR A 328 -8.76 18.81 1.13
C TYR A 328 -8.49 19.98 0.17
N THR A 329 -8.42 19.72 -1.13
CA THR A 329 -8.19 20.73 -2.17
C THR A 329 -9.40 21.61 -2.47
N GLY A 330 -10.57 21.29 -1.94
CA GLY A 330 -11.82 21.98 -2.23
C GLY A 330 -12.36 21.76 -3.66
N SER A 331 -11.83 20.79 -4.40
CA SER A 331 -12.17 20.54 -5.80
C SER A 331 -13.42 19.66 -5.99
N SER A 332 -13.83 18.91 -4.96
CA SER A 332 -14.96 18.00 -5.03
C SER A 332 -16.27 18.71 -4.66
N SER A 333 -17.29 18.65 -5.52
CA SER A 333 -18.61 19.20 -5.24
C SER A 333 -19.46 18.31 -4.33
N CYS A 334 -19.19 17.01 -4.31
CA CYS A 334 -19.84 16.02 -3.45
C CYS A 334 -18.87 14.88 -3.11
N LEU A 335 -19.17 14.10 -2.04
CA LEU A 335 -18.41 12.94 -1.63
C LEU A 335 -19.03 11.66 -2.19
N ASN A 336 -18.22 10.86 -2.89
CA ASN A 336 -18.66 9.60 -3.47
C ASN A 336 -18.34 8.43 -2.52
N THR A 337 -19.35 7.88 -1.85
CA THR A 337 -19.19 6.74 -0.92
C THR A 337 -18.86 5.41 -1.61
N SER A 338 -18.92 5.35 -2.94
CA SER A 338 -18.44 4.21 -3.72
C SER A 338 -16.97 4.34 -4.13
N GLN A 339 -16.33 5.48 -3.86
CA GLN A 339 -14.91 5.67 -4.09
C GLN A 339 -14.14 4.93 -3.01
N THR A 340 -13.18 4.09 -3.43
CA THR A 340 -12.27 3.45 -2.47
C THR A 340 -11.31 4.48 -1.87
N ALA A 341 -11.00 4.34 -0.60
CA ALA A 341 -10.04 5.22 0.07
C ALA A 341 -8.59 5.02 -0.44
N THR A 342 -8.30 3.89 -1.07
CA THR A 342 -6.97 3.51 -1.60
C THR A 342 -6.60 4.20 -2.92
N GLY A 343 -7.45 5.02 -3.49
CA GLY A 343 -7.15 5.85 -4.68
C GLY A 343 -6.80 5.02 -5.92
N SER A 344 -5.55 5.17 -6.41
CA SER A 344 -5.06 4.57 -7.65
C SER A 344 -4.50 3.15 -7.52
N LEU A 345 -4.56 2.53 -6.34
CA LEU A 345 -4.12 1.14 -6.16
C LEU A 345 -5.06 0.16 -6.88
N GLY A 346 -4.49 -0.95 -7.38
CA GLY A 346 -5.17 -1.95 -8.20
C GLY A 346 -6.08 -2.87 -7.39
N PHE A 347 -7.19 -2.35 -6.91
CA PHE A 347 -8.01 -3.00 -5.90
C PHE A 347 -8.62 -4.36 -6.34
N LEU A 348 -9.00 -4.53 -7.62
CA LEU A 348 -9.55 -5.81 -8.11
C LEU A 348 -8.54 -6.96 -8.02
N GLY A 349 -7.29 -6.70 -8.41
CA GLY A 349 -6.20 -7.67 -8.27
C GLY A 349 -5.93 -8.00 -6.80
N TRP A 350 -5.89 -6.97 -5.96
CA TRP A 350 -5.69 -7.16 -4.52
C TRP A 350 -6.80 -7.98 -3.86
N TYR A 351 -8.07 -7.74 -4.22
CA TYR A 351 -9.18 -8.58 -3.70
C TYR A 351 -9.04 -10.05 -4.11
N TYR A 352 -8.59 -10.32 -5.33
CA TYR A 352 -8.34 -11.70 -5.75
C TYR A 352 -7.18 -12.31 -4.95
N GLN A 353 -6.07 -11.60 -4.75
CA GLN A 353 -4.95 -12.08 -3.93
C GLN A 353 -5.38 -12.30 -2.46
N ALA A 354 -6.20 -11.42 -1.88
CA ALA A 354 -6.80 -11.63 -0.56
C ALA A 354 -7.68 -12.89 -0.52
N CYS A 355 -8.41 -13.15 -1.59
CA CYS A 355 -9.26 -14.35 -1.74
C CYS A 355 -8.49 -15.64 -2.09
N THR A 356 -7.18 -15.58 -2.25
CA THR A 356 -6.33 -16.74 -2.56
C THR A 356 -5.22 -16.91 -1.53
N GLU A 357 -4.20 -16.08 -1.55
CA GLU A 357 -2.96 -16.24 -0.80
C GLU A 357 -2.76 -15.21 0.33
N MET A 358 -3.37 -14.01 0.22
CA MET A 358 -3.18 -12.89 1.15
C MET A 358 -4.31 -12.79 2.17
N VAL A 359 -4.58 -13.88 2.88
CA VAL A 359 -5.60 -13.91 3.94
C VAL A 359 -5.08 -13.16 5.16
N MET A 360 -5.54 -11.94 5.37
CA MET A 360 -5.12 -11.08 6.47
C MET A 360 -6.30 -10.85 7.45
N PRO A 361 -6.36 -11.58 8.58
CA PRO A 361 -7.43 -11.40 9.57
C PRO A 361 -7.43 -10.01 10.16
N MET A 362 -8.58 -9.37 10.14
CA MET A 362 -8.84 -8.07 10.77
C MET A 362 -10.10 -8.18 11.63
N CYS A 363 -10.09 -7.66 12.84
CA CYS A 363 -11.24 -7.61 13.74
C CYS A 363 -11.22 -6.36 14.60
N THR A 364 -12.38 -5.98 15.12
CA THR A 364 -12.58 -4.83 16.01
C THR A 364 -13.41 -5.25 17.22
N ASP A 365 -13.24 -4.59 18.37
CA ASP A 365 -14.00 -4.91 19.59
C ASP A 365 -14.77 -3.71 20.16
N GLY A 366 -14.57 -2.50 19.63
CA GLY A 366 -15.19 -1.27 20.10
C GLY A 366 -14.76 -0.80 21.49
N VAL A 367 -13.84 -1.52 22.12
CA VAL A 367 -13.31 -1.23 23.47
C VAL A 367 -11.84 -0.80 23.38
N GLN A 368 -11.00 -1.64 22.81
CA GLN A 368 -9.57 -1.36 22.58
C GLN A 368 -9.34 -0.52 21.32
N ASP A 369 -10.34 -0.49 20.47
CA ASP A 369 -10.37 0.33 19.25
C ASP A 369 -11.60 1.25 19.21
N MET A 370 -11.64 2.17 18.27
CA MET A 370 -12.72 3.16 18.11
C MET A 370 -13.80 2.75 17.10
N PHE A 371 -13.79 1.53 16.62
CA PHE A 371 -14.68 1.02 15.58
C PHE A 371 -15.84 0.23 16.15
N GLU A 372 -16.83 -0.10 15.32
CA GLU A 372 -17.90 -1.02 15.72
C GLU A 372 -17.35 -2.45 15.86
N PRO A 373 -17.81 -3.25 16.83
CA PRO A 373 -17.33 -4.62 16.97
C PRO A 373 -17.62 -5.46 15.72
N GLU A 374 -16.58 -6.05 15.15
CA GLU A 374 -16.65 -6.97 14.03
C GLU A 374 -15.67 -8.12 14.25
N GLU A 375 -16.19 -9.34 14.41
CA GLU A 375 -15.35 -10.53 14.56
C GLU A 375 -14.82 -11.01 13.20
N TRP A 376 -13.57 -11.48 13.18
CA TRP A 376 -13.03 -12.16 12.02
C TRP A 376 -13.72 -13.53 11.85
N ASN A 377 -14.41 -13.70 10.73
CA ASN A 377 -15.06 -14.97 10.38
C ASN A 377 -14.51 -15.51 9.05
N PHE A 378 -13.58 -16.45 9.14
CA PHE A 378 -12.94 -17.05 7.96
C PHE A 378 -13.95 -17.75 7.04
N GLN A 379 -15.00 -18.42 7.57
CA GLN A 379 -15.99 -19.08 6.73
C GLN A 379 -16.78 -18.05 5.91
N ALA A 380 -17.26 -17.00 6.53
CA ALA A 380 -17.96 -15.92 5.84
C ALA A 380 -17.08 -15.24 4.79
N PHE A 381 -15.80 -14.98 5.11
CA PHE A 381 -14.81 -14.48 4.16
C PHE A 381 -14.62 -15.41 2.98
N SER A 382 -14.42 -16.70 3.22
CA SER A 382 -14.25 -17.74 2.19
C SER A 382 -15.49 -17.88 1.29
N ASP A 383 -16.69 -17.76 1.87
CA ASP A 383 -17.92 -17.81 1.08
C ASP A 383 -18.08 -16.57 0.21
N GLY A 384 -17.69 -15.38 0.70
CA GLY A 384 -17.61 -14.16 -0.09
C GLY A 384 -16.63 -14.28 -1.27
N CYS A 385 -15.45 -14.86 -1.05
CA CYS A 385 -14.46 -15.13 -2.11
C CYS A 385 -14.99 -16.12 -3.16
N ASN A 386 -15.68 -17.16 -2.71
CA ASN A 386 -16.30 -18.11 -3.63
C ASN A 386 -17.43 -17.47 -4.45
N PHE A 387 -18.21 -16.57 -3.86
CA PHE A 387 -19.24 -15.82 -4.56
C PHE A 387 -18.66 -14.87 -5.63
N MET A 388 -17.60 -14.13 -5.29
CA MET A 388 -17.00 -13.12 -6.18
C MET A 388 -16.16 -13.73 -7.30
N PHE A 389 -15.33 -14.72 -6.97
CA PHE A 389 -14.31 -15.22 -7.88
C PHE A 389 -14.39 -16.74 -8.13
N GLY A 390 -15.30 -17.45 -7.48
CA GLY A 390 -15.36 -18.92 -7.60
C GLY A 390 -14.16 -19.65 -6.99
N VAL A 391 -13.40 -18.97 -6.10
CA VAL A 391 -12.21 -19.54 -5.43
C VAL A 391 -12.38 -19.55 -3.91
N ARG A 392 -11.60 -20.39 -3.24
CA ARG A 392 -11.53 -20.41 -1.78
C ARG A 392 -10.13 -20.10 -1.31
N PRO A 393 -9.95 -19.19 -0.33
CA PRO A 393 -8.65 -18.79 0.16
C PRO A 393 -7.93 -19.93 0.87
N ARG A 394 -6.61 -19.93 0.74
CA ARG A 394 -5.71 -20.83 1.48
C ARG A 394 -5.07 -20.05 2.62
N ALA A 395 -5.67 -20.16 3.81
CA ALA A 395 -5.31 -19.36 4.98
C ALA A 395 -3.84 -19.54 5.44
N ASP A 396 -3.27 -20.70 5.20
CA ASP A 396 -1.90 -21.07 5.56
C ASP A 396 -0.87 -20.88 4.45
N TRP A 397 -1.29 -20.40 3.29
CA TRP A 397 -0.45 -20.28 2.09
C TRP A 397 0.85 -19.50 2.37
N ALA A 398 0.75 -18.25 2.83
CA ALA A 398 1.91 -17.41 3.05
C ALA A 398 2.84 -17.97 4.14
N GLY A 399 2.28 -18.55 5.20
CA GLY A 399 3.03 -19.25 6.24
C GLY A 399 3.82 -20.43 5.71
N THR A 400 3.17 -21.26 4.88
CA THR A 400 3.80 -22.44 4.26
C THR A 400 4.87 -22.07 3.24
N VAL A 401 4.58 -21.12 2.37
CA VAL A 401 5.47 -20.76 1.27
C VAL A 401 6.66 -19.93 1.74
N TYR A 402 6.45 -19.00 2.68
CA TYR A 402 7.46 -18.03 3.12
C TYR A 402 7.96 -18.24 4.55
N GLY A 403 7.49 -19.26 5.24
CA GLY A 403 7.99 -19.66 6.57
C GLY A 403 7.36 -18.93 7.75
N GLY A 404 6.41 -18.01 7.54
CA GLY A 404 5.71 -17.31 8.61
C GLY A 404 6.66 -16.58 9.56
N LYS A 405 6.68 -16.98 10.84
CA LYS A 405 7.63 -16.45 11.85
C LYS A 405 8.97 -17.17 11.90
N ASP A 406 9.10 -18.35 11.27
CA ASP A 406 10.29 -19.20 11.31
C ASP A 406 11.28 -18.83 10.19
N ILE A 407 11.68 -17.56 10.14
CA ILE A 407 12.54 -17.00 9.10
C ILE A 407 14.00 -16.81 9.53
N ALA A 408 14.40 -17.27 10.71
CA ALA A 408 15.73 -17.05 11.27
C ALA A 408 16.90 -17.65 10.46
N SER A 409 16.61 -18.60 9.55
CA SER A 409 17.59 -19.20 8.62
C SER A 409 17.98 -18.26 7.47
N HIS A 410 17.21 -17.21 7.22
CA HIS A 410 17.49 -16.24 6.18
C HIS A 410 18.48 -15.16 6.64
N SER A 411 18.89 -14.28 5.73
CA SER A 411 19.89 -13.26 6.00
C SER A 411 19.73 -12.02 5.14
N ASN A 412 20.35 -10.91 5.59
CA ASN A 412 20.43 -9.64 4.84
C ASN A 412 19.07 -9.03 4.51
N ILE A 413 18.19 -8.94 5.51
CA ILE A 413 16.91 -8.23 5.38
C ILE A 413 16.82 -7.18 6.49
N ILE A 414 16.45 -5.96 6.10
CA ILE A 414 16.01 -4.90 7.00
C ILE A 414 14.49 -4.86 6.91
N PHE A 415 13.84 -4.87 8.07
CA PHE A 415 12.42 -4.61 8.23
C PHE A 415 12.26 -3.24 8.89
N SER A 416 11.90 -2.19 8.14
CA SER A 416 11.57 -0.89 8.70
C SER A 416 10.06 -0.77 8.92
N ASN A 417 9.66 -0.22 10.07
CA ASN A 417 8.24 -0.08 10.42
C ASN A 417 8.00 1.26 11.11
N GLY A 418 6.99 1.99 10.68
CA GLY A 418 6.53 3.19 11.34
C GLY A 418 5.76 2.90 12.62
N GLY A 419 6.00 3.70 13.68
CA GLY A 419 5.26 3.59 14.94
C GLY A 419 3.81 4.11 14.86
N LEU A 420 3.52 4.91 13.83
CA LEU A 420 2.18 5.40 13.50
C LEU A 420 1.51 4.58 12.38
N ASP A 421 2.22 3.58 11.84
CA ASP A 421 1.73 2.77 10.75
C ASP A 421 0.89 1.59 11.28
N PRO A 422 -0.42 1.50 10.98
CA PRO A 422 -1.23 0.37 11.42
C PRO A 422 -0.71 -1.00 10.96
N TRP A 423 -0.06 -1.06 9.79
CA TRP A 423 0.52 -2.28 9.25
C TRP A 423 1.73 -2.79 10.05
N SER A 424 2.32 -1.95 10.92
CA SER A 424 3.36 -2.41 11.85
C SER A 424 2.90 -3.53 12.78
N ALA A 425 1.59 -3.68 13.01
CA ALA A 425 0.99 -4.80 13.73
C ALA A 425 1.39 -6.17 13.15
N GLY A 426 1.48 -6.26 11.82
CA GLY A 426 1.95 -7.47 11.11
C GLY A 426 3.40 -7.41 10.68
N GLY A 427 4.15 -6.38 11.05
CA GLY A 427 5.54 -6.18 10.70
C GLY A 427 6.52 -6.91 11.64
N VAL A 428 7.77 -7.01 11.20
CA VAL A 428 8.88 -7.48 12.05
C VAL A 428 9.43 -6.29 12.82
N THR A 429 9.08 -6.18 14.10
CA THR A 429 9.40 -5.02 14.96
C THR A 429 10.55 -5.26 15.95
N TYR A 430 11.23 -6.41 15.85
CA TYR A 430 12.41 -6.74 16.65
C TYR A 430 13.45 -7.49 15.82
N ASN A 431 14.73 -7.40 16.21
CA ASN A 431 15.79 -8.12 15.53
C ASN A 431 15.63 -9.64 15.73
N ILE A 432 15.50 -10.38 14.64
CA ILE A 432 15.46 -11.85 14.67
C ILE A 432 16.89 -12.40 14.76
N SER A 433 17.84 -11.75 14.07
CA SER A 433 19.26 -12.08 14.09
C SER A 433 20.10 -10.83 13.81
N SER A 434 21.42 -10.95 13.82
CA SER A 434 22.33 -9.87 13.39
C SER A 434 22.20 -9.51 11.89
N SER A 435 21.50 -10.33 11.11
CA SER A 435 21.31 -10.19 9.66
C SER A 435 19.85 -10.01 9.24
N LEU A 436 18.92 -10.24 10.15
CA LEU A 436 17.48 -9.92 10.03
C LEU A 436 17.17 -8.83 11.04
N VAL A 437 17.27 -7.59 10.58
CA VAL A 437 17.30 -6.40 11.43
C VAL A 437 15.98 -5.65 11.34
N SER A 438 15.47 -5.22 12.48
CA SER A 438 14.29 -4.33 12.55
C SER A 438 14.73 -2.89 12.83
N ILE A 439 14.10 -1.95 12.12
CA ILE A 439 14.20 -0.51 12.37
C ILE A 439 12.79 -0.01 12.67
N VAL A 440 12.53 0.34 13.93
CA VAL A 440 11.27 0.97 14.31
C VAL A 440 11.45 2.49 14.29
N ILE A 441 10.57 3.17 13.54
CA ILE A 441 10.57 4.63 13.33
C ILE A 441 9.39 5.21 14.11
N PRO A 442 9.56 5.66 15.37
CA PRO A 442 8.44 5.97 16.26
C PRO A 442 7.46 7.02 15.72
N ASP A 443 7.99 7.99 14.96
CA ASP A 443 7.26 9.12 14.42
C ASP A 443 6.95 8.95 12.92
N GLY A 444 7.13 7.75 12.37
CA GLY A 444 6.88 7.42 10.97
C GLY A 444 5.51 6.79 10.77
N ALA A 445 4.79 7.21 9.75
CA ALA A 445 3.66 6.50 9.18
C ALA A 445 4.13 5.52 8.09
N HIS A 446 3.24 5.00 7.27
CA HIS A 446 3.49 3.91 6.30
C HIS A 446 4.66 4.20 5.37
N HIS A 447 5.74 3.42 5.45
CA HIS A 447 7.02 3.50 4.70
C HIS A 447 7.50 4.95 4.45
N LEU A 448 7.44 5.82 5.49
CA LEU A 448 7.89 7.21 5.42
C LEU A 448 9.39 7.33 5.08
N ASP A 449 10.19 6.35 5.47
CA ASP A 449 11.61 6.20 5.14
C ASP A 449 11.88 6.09 3.64
N LEU A 450 10.98 5.49 2.85
CA LEU A 450 11.12 5.38 1.40
C LEU A 450 10.78 6.65 0.61
N ARG A 451 10.16 7.63 1.22
CA ARG A 451 9.77 8.87 0.54
C ARG A 451 10.98 9.78 0.29
N TYR A 452 10.80 10.84 -0.52
CA TYR A 452 11.79 11.90 -0.64
C TYR A 452 12.09 12.54 0.71
N SER A 453 13.36 12.90 0.93
CA SER A 453 13.78 13.69 2.09
C SER A 453 13.03 15.01 2.16
N ASN A 454 12.57 15.37 3.35
CA ASN A 454 11.83 16.59 3.61
C ASN A 454 12.43 17.32 4.83
N ALA A 455 12.38 18.64 4.82
CA ALA A 455 12.84 19.43 5.98
C ALA A 455 12.04 19.14 7.26
N HIS A 456 10.81 18.65 7.12
CA HIS A 456 9.93 18.25 8.22
C HIS A 456 10.05 16.79 8.64
N ASP A 457 10.95 16.01 8.00
CA ASP A 457 11.17 14.61 8.43
C ASP A 457 11.59 14.56 9.90
N PRO A 458 10.97 13.70 10.72
CA PRO A 458 11.42 13.41 12.07
C PRO A 458 12.90 12.94 12.09
N ALA A 459 13.58 13.17 13.21
CA ALA A 459 14.96 12.70 13.38
C ALA A 459 15.08 11.17 13.27
N SER A 460 14.04 10.45 13.69
CA SER A 460 13.93 8.99 13.60
C SER A 460 13.95 8.49 12.15
N VAL A 461 13.28 9.18 11.23
CA VAL A 461 13.26 8.85 9.78
C VAL A 461 14.64 9.06 9.16
N ARG A 462 15.29 10.18 9.48
CA ARG A 462 16.66 10.44 8.99
C ARG A 462 17.66 9.39 9.47
N ALA A 463 17.59 9.04 10.76
CA ALA A 463 18.44 8.00 11.33
C ALA A 463 18.18 6.61 10.72
N ALA A 464 16.93 6.29 10.41
CA ALA A 464 16.57 5.05 9.72
C ALA A 464 17.22 4.98 8.33
N ARG A 465 17.08 6.01 7.50
CA ARG A 465 17.71 6.09 6.16
C ARG A 465 19.23 5.96 6.20
N GLU A 466 19.88 6.62 7.16
CA GLU A 466 21.33 6.50 7.34
C GLU A 466 21.76 5.05 7.67
N LEU A 467 20.97 4.37 8.51
CA LEU A 467 21.22 2.98 8.88
C LEU A 467 20.98 2.02 7.71
N GLU A 468 19.94 2.24 6.93
CA GLU A 468 19.63 1.46 5.72
C GLU A 468 20.75 1.55 4.69
N VAL A 469 21.24 2.76 4.39
CA VAL A 469 22.39 2.97 3.49
C VAL A 469 23.64 2.28 4.00
N LYS A 470 23.88 2.30 5.32
CA LYS A 470 25.02 1.59 5.93
C LYS A 470 24.94 0.08 5.67
N TYR A 471 23.77 -0.53 5.79
CA TYR A 471 23.57 -1.94 5.46
C TYR A 471 23.75 -2.22 3.97
N PHE A 472 23.22 -1.36 3.09
CA PHE A 472 23.40 -1.51 1.64
C PHE A 472 24.88 -1.52 1.26
N ARG A 473 25.68 -0.59 1.78
CA ARG A 473 27.12 -0.54 1.56
C ARG A 473 27.84 -1.82 2.07
N ALA A 474 27.39 -2.35 3.21
CA ALA A 474 27.94 -3.59 3.75
C ALA A 474 27.67 -4.78 2.85
N TRP A 475 26.43 -4.93 2.34
CA TRP A 475 26.04 -6.02 1.45
C TRP A 475 26.71 -5.93 0.08
N ILE A 476 26.81 -4.73 -0.50
CA ILE A 476 27.56 -4.48 -1.75
C ILE A 476 29.01 -4.91 -1.59
N LYS A 477 29.67 -4.52 -0.49
CA LYS A 477 31.06 -4.91 -0.21
C LYS A 477 31.21 -6.42 0.00
N GLN A 478 30.25 -7.06 0.67
CA GLN A 478 30.24 -8.52 0.86
C GLN A 478 30.13 -9.24 -0.48
N ALA A 479 29.22 -8.81 -1.35
CA ALA A 479 29.04 -9.39 -2.68
C ALA A 479 30.29 -9.23 -3.56
N ALA A 480 30.94 -8.08 -3.54
CA ALA A 480 32.19 -7.85 -4.29
C ALA A 480 33.33 -8.79 -3.84
N ARG A 481 33.45 -9.06 -2.53
CA ARG A 481 34.44 -10.02 -2.01
C ARG A 481 34.14 -11.46 -2.43
N ALA A 482 32.87 -11.86 -2.43
CA ALA A 482 32.46 -13.20 -2.86
C ALA A 482 32.68 -13.42 -4.37
N ALA A 483 32.59 -12.38 -5.20
CA ALA A 483 32.87 -12.47 -6.63
C ALA A 483 34.37 -12.51 -6.98
N SER A 484 35.25 -12.12 -6.04
CA SER A 484 36.72 -12.13 -6.19
C SER A 484 37.40 -13.35 -5.58
N ALA A 485 36.68 -14.18 -4.83
CA ALA A 485 37.13 -15.42 -4.24
C ALA A 485 36.84 -16.63 -5.12
#